data_44e17f688cd5a2579ed2adda70805dee
#
_entry.id   44e17f688cd5a2579ed2adda70805dee
#
_cell.length_a   1.000
_cell.length_b   1.000
_cell.length_c   1.000
_cell.angle_alpha   90.00
_cell.angle_beta   90.00
_cell.angle_gamma   90.00
#
_symmetry.space_group_name_H-M   'P 1'
#
loop_
_entity.id
_entity.type
_entity.pdbx_description
1 polymer ?
#
loop_
_entity_poly.entity_id
_entity_poly.type
_entity_poly.pdbx_seq_one_letter_code
_entity_poly.pdbx_strand_id
1 'polypeptide(L)'
;VRMYLLPPLFNAAVRAGASIMNIYKNLDDYDISLKDDKTPITLADRLAHKTIREYLGRTRIPILSEEGREMRYDERRNWELYWLVDPLDGTVEFIKGNNEFTVNIALMENNVCMGAVIYVPYFEKMYVAGRDSGSYVKEHIAPDAAAEYTYDQIVTGWRQLPLEEGTEHPRLRVAVSRSHQTPETAEHIARLREAHPDLEIVEQGSSYKFLSLIHISEPTRLGM
;
A
#
# COMPACT_ATOMS: atom_id res chain seq x y z
N VAL A 1 -4.67 1.10 -16.68
CA VAL A 1 -4.96 2.46 -16.16
C VAL A 1 -5.11 3.38 -17.35
N ARG A 2 -6.15 4.21 -17.36
CA ARG A 2 -6.23 5.29 -18.36
C ARG A 2 -4.97 6.13 -18.22
N MET A 3 -4.16 6.21 -19.26
CA MET A 3 -2.80 6.80 -19.22
C MET A 3 -2.74 8.16 -18.52
N TYR A 4 -3.77 9.00 -18.69
CA TYR A 4 -3.83 10.34 -18.09
C TYR A 4 -4.11 10.33 -16.57
N LEU A 5 -4.52 9.19 -15.98
CA LEU A 5 -4.78 9.06 -14.54
C LEU A 5 -3.59 8.47 -13.77
N LEU A 6 -2.55 7.98 -14.46
CA LEU A 6 -1.34 7.49 -13.81
C LEU A 6 -0.57 8.61 -13.09
N PRO A 7 -0.31 9.79 -13.68
CA PRO A 7 0.39 10.87 -12.96
C PRO A 7 -0.35 11.35 -11.71
N PRO A 8 -1.67 11.63 -11.72
CA PRO A 8 -2.39 11.96 -10.48
C PRO A 8 -2.23 10.92 -9.36
N LEU A 9 -2.37 9.66 -9.70
CA LEU A 9 -2.27 8.54 -8.76
C LEU A 9 -0.85 8.45 -8.15
N PHE A 10 0.17 8.50 -8.99
CA PHE A 10 1.57 8.45 -8.58
C PHE A 10 1.97 9.66 -7.71
N ASN A 11 1.70 10.87 -8.19
CA ASN A 11 2.08 12.10 -7.49
C ASN A 11 1.35 12.25 -6.15
N ALA A 12 0.07 11.85 -6.07
CA ALA A 12 -0.66 11.86 -4.81
C ALA A 12 0.02 10.98 -3.75
N ALA A 13 0.48 9.78 -4.13
CA ALA A 13 1.17 8.87 -3.23
C ALA A 13 2.52 9.43 -2.77
N VAL A 14 3.33 10.00 -3.68
CA VAL A 14 4.64 10.59 -3.34
C VAL A 14 4.48 11.77 -2.38
N ARG A 15 3.51 12.66 -2.65
CA ARG A 15 3.20 13.81 -1.78
C ARG A 15 2.70 13.40 -0.40
N ALA A 16 1.83 12.39 -0.34
CA ALA A 16 1.38 11.83 0.93
C ALA A 16 2.54 11.22 1.71
N GLY A 17 3.42 10.48 1.03
CA GLY A 17 4.64 9.96 1.63
C GLY A 17 5.52 11.05 2.24
N ALA A 18 5.63 12.22 1.59
CA ALA A 18 6.36 13.37 2.14
C ALA A 18 5.72 13.89 3.44
N SER A 19 4.38 13.98 3.48
CA SER A 19 3.65 14.37 4.69
C SER A 19 3.88 13.39 5.83
N ILE A 20 3.84 12.09 5.54
CA ILE A 20 4.11 11.01 6.50
C ILE A 20 5.55 11.09 7.03
N MET A 21 6.53 11.15 6.12
CA MET A 21 7.95 11.14 6.49
C MET A 21 8.39 12.38 7.27
N ASN A 22 7.73 13.52 7.03
CA ASN A 22 7.97 14.72 7.84
C ASN A 22 7.59 14.52 9.31
N ILE A 23 6.47 13.85 9.58
CA ILE A 23 6.05 13.51 10.94
C ILE A 23 6.92 12.39 11.51
N TYR A 24 7.16 11.34 10.71
CA TYR A 24 7.91 10.16 11.14
C TYR A 24 9.33 10.49 11.62
N LYS A 25 10.01 11.40 10.97
CA LYS A 25 11.36 11.85 11.35
C LYS A 25 11.39 12.71 12.63
N ASN A 26 10.25 13.22 13.05
CA ASN A 26 10.10 14.13 14.19
C ASN A 26 9.03 13.61 15.16
N LEU A 27 8.92 12.28 15.32
CA LEU A 27 7.86 11.65 16.15
C LEU A 27 7.84 12.17 17.58
N ASP A 28 9.00 12.45 18.17
CA ASP A 28 9.13 12.96 19.54
C ASP A 28 8.51 14.35 19.73
N ASP A 29 8.35 15.12 18.64
CA ASP A 29 7.76 16.46 18.66
C ASP A 29 6.23 16.45 18.52
N TYR A 30 5.61 15.28 18.27
CA TYR A 30 4.19 15.16 18.00
C TYR A 30 3.46 14.32 19.04
N ASP A 31 2.28 14.80 19.43
CA ASP A 31 1.36 14.06 20.28
C ASP A 31 0.63 12.97 19.48
N ILE A 32 0.77 11.72 19.90
CA ILE A 32 0.10 10.57 19.29
C ILE A 32 -1.17 10.29 20.08
N SER A 33 -2.33 10.57 19.47
CA SER A 33 -3.63 10.31 20.07
C SER A 33 -4.20 8.95 19.69
N LEU A 34 -4.86 8.30 20.63
CA LEU A 34 -5.67 7.11 20.38
C LEU A 34 -7.13 7.54 20.15
N LYS A 35 -7.81 6.92 19.20
CA LYS A 35 -9.27 7.03 19.06
C LYS A 35 -9.98 6.32 20.21
N ASP A 36 -11.24 6.70 20.45
CA ASP A 36 -12.11 6.04 21.43
C ASP A 36 -12.30 4.54 21.16
N ASP A 37 -12.21 4.13 19.90
CA ASP A 37 -12.23 2.74 19.46
C ASP A 37 -10.90 1.99 19.68
N LYS A 38 -9.91 2.64 20.30
CA LYS A 38 -8.55 2.14 20.52
C LYS A 38 -7.71 1.94 19.25
N THR A 39 -8.17 2.41 18.11
CA THR A 39 -7.36 2.41 16.89
C THR A 39 -6.45 3.64 16.90
N PRO A 40 -5.12 3.49 16.86
CA PRO A 40 -4.23 4.64 16.87
C PRO A 40 -4.39 5.45 15.58
N ILE A 41 -4.69 6.75 15.74
CA ILE A 41 -4.68 7.71 14.64
C ILE A 41 -3.59 8.70 14.91
N THR A 42 -2.72 8.86 13.96
CA THR A 42 -1.64 9.81 14.02
C THR A 42 -1.95 11.07 13.22
N LEU A 43 -1.23 12.15 13.51
CA LEU A 43 -1.27 13.35 12.69
C LEU A 43 -0.82 13.05 11.26
N ALA A 44 0.11 12.10 11.09
CA ALA A 44 0.63 11.68 9.78
C ALA A 44 -0.48 11.17 8.87
N ASP A 45 -1.38 10.31 9.39
CA ASP A 45 -2.51 9.75 8.67
C ASP A 45 -3.47 10.84 8.17
N ARG A 46 -3.84 11.76 9.06
CA ARG A 46 -4.70 12.91 8.70
C ARG A 46 -4.08 13.82 7.66
N LEU A 47 -2.77 14.10 7.77
CA LEU A 47 -2.06 14.94 6.81
C LEU A 47 -1.91 14.23 5.45
N ALA A 48 -1.61 12.93 5.45
CA ALA A 48 -1.58 12.13 4.24
C ALA A 48 -2.94 12.13 3.54
N HIS A 49 -4.02 11.85 4.27
CA HIS A 49 -5.40 11.94 3.75
C HIS A 49 -5.70 13.30 3.13
N LYS A 50 -5.41 14.39 3.86
CA LYS A 50 -5.63 15.75 3.36
C LYS A 50 -4.86 16.01 2.07
N THR A 51 -3.58 15.64 2.03
CA THR A 51 -2.71 15.81 0.86
C THR A 51 -3.24 15.06 -0.36
N ILE A 52 -3.63 13.79 -0.19
CA ILE A 52 -4.19 12.98 -1.28
C ILE A 52 -5.50 13.59 -1.76
N ARG A 53 -6.39 13.96 -0.85
CA ARG A 53 -7.70 14.53 -1.17
C ARG A 53 -7.58 15.86 -1.94
N GLU A 54 -6.67 16.74 -1.53
CA GLU A 54 -6.43 18.01 -2.22
C GLU A 54 -5.86 17.81 -3.63
N TYR A 55 -4.96 16.83 -3.78
CA TYR A 55 -4.34 16.56 -5.06
C TYR A 55 -5.28 15.82 -6.02
N LEU A 56 -5.86 14.71 -5.60
CA LEU A 56 -6.79 13.91 -6.43
C LEU A 56 -8.13 14.62 -6.67
N GLY A 57 -8.54 15.54 -5.82
CA GLY A 57 -9.74 16.36 -6.02
C GLY A 57 -9.74 17.16 -7.32
N ARG A 58 -8.55 17.46 -7.86
CA ARG A 58 -8.38 18.11 -9.18
C ARG A 58 -8.91 17.25 -10.33
N THR A 59 -8.98 15.94 -10.15
CA THR A 59 -9.51 15.00 -11.16
C THR A 59 -11.02 14.99 -11.24
N ARG A 60 -11.72 15.55 -10.25
CA ARG A 60 -13.19 15.51 -10.09
C ARG A 60 -13.77 14.09 -10.00
N ILE A 61 -12.93 13.09 -9.77
CA ILE A 61 -13.33 11.70 -9.51
C ILE A 61 -13.59 11.57 -8.00
N PRO A 62 -14.71 10.97 -7.57
CA PRO A 62 -14.99 10.74 -6.16
C PRO A 62 -13.86 9.97 -5.46
N ILE A 63 -13.68 10.28 -4.17
CA ILE A 63 -12.64 9.63 -3.34
C ILE A 63 -13.32 8.91 -2.19
N LEU A 64 -13.10 7.59 -2.09
CA LEU A 64 -13.43 6.76 -0.94
C LEU A 64 -12.15 6.49 -0.18
N SER A 65 -12.01 7.05 1.00
CA SER A 65 -10.80 6.95 1.82
C SER A 65 -11.14 6.42 3.19
N GLU A 66 -10.25 5.61 3.77
CA GLU A 66 -10.38 5.08 5.13
C GLU A 66 -10.53 6.21 6.15
N GLU A 67 -9.69 7.23 6.06
CA GLU A 67 -9.72 8.42 6.92
C GLU A 67 -10.75 9.48 6.48
N GLY A 68 -11.60 9.13 5.52
CA GLY A 68 -12.70 9.99 5.07
C GLY A 68 -13.86 10.02 6.05
N ARG A 69 -14.83 10.89 5.75
CA ARG A 69 -16.12 10.81 6.47
C ARG A 69 -16.76 9.44 6.21
N GLU A 70 -17.46 8.92 7.20
CA GLU A 70 -18.32 7.78 6.99
C GLU A 70 -19.33 8.06 5.86
N MET A 71 -19.33 7.19 4.87
CA MET A 71 -20.14 7.38 3.66
C MET A 71 -21.12 6.23 3.51
N ARG A 72 -22.42 6.56 3.54
CA ARG A 72 -23.48 5.56 3.40
C ARG A 72 -23.37 4.87 2.03
N TYR A 73 -23.75 3.60 1.99
CA TYR A 73 -23.75 2.83 0.74
C TYR A 73 -24.54 3.52 -0.39
N ASP A 74 -25.70 4.11 -0.05
CA ASP A 74 -26.56 4.81 -1.01
C ASP A 74 -25.88 6.00 -1.68
N GLU A 75 -24.93 6.64 -1.03
CA GLU A 75 -24.19 7.78 -1.60
C GLU A 75 -23.16 7.32 -2.66
N ARG A 76 -22.60 6.12 -2.51
CA ARG A 76 -21.50 5.63 -3.33
C ARG A 76 -21.86 4.48 -4.28
N ARG A 77 -23.03 3.83 -4.12
CA ARG A 77 -23.43 2.65 -4.91
C ARG A 77 -23.51 2.89 -6.41
N ASN A 78 -23.70 4.16 -6.83
CA ASN A 78 -23.81 4.55 -8.23
C ASN A 78 -22.49 5.13 -8.80
N TRP A 79 -21.40 5.08 -8.03
CA TRP A 79 -20.12 5.53 -8.55
C TRP A 79 -19.54 4.49 -9.52
N GLU A 80 -19.47 4.88 -10.77
CA GLU A 80 -18.85 4.04 -11.81
C GLU A 80 -17.32 4.12 -11.73
N LEU A 81 -16.78 5.31 -11.39
CA LEU A 81 -15.35 5.58 -11.31
C LEU A 81 -15.05 6.30 -9.99
N TYR A 82 -14.09 5.79 -9.20
CA TYR A 82 -13.68 6.40 -7.95
C TYR A 82 -12.26 6.02 -7.54
N TRP A 83 -11.66 6.88 -6.72
CA TRP A 83 -10.42 6.57 -6.03
C TRP A 83 -10.72 5.83 -4.73
N LEU A 84 -10.04 4.71 -4.52
CA LEU A 84 -10.02 3.99 -3.24
C LEU A 84 -8.68 4.25 -2.57
N VAL A 85 -8.70 4.79 -1.36
CA VAL A 85 -7.51 5.33 -0.71
C VAL A 85 -7.40 4.82 0.72
N ASP A 86 -6.23 4.32 1.06
CA ASP A 86 -5.74 4.13 2.41
C ASP A 86 -4.48 5.00 2.56
N PRO A 87 -4.58 6.12 3.28
CA PRO A 87 -3.52 7.13 3.32
C PRO A 87 -2.28 6.69 4.06
N LEU A 88 -2.43 5.82 5.07
CA LEU A 88 -1.34 5.30 5.89
C LEU A 88 -1.70 3.92 6.45
N ASP A 89 -1.48 2.88 5.66
CA ASP A 89 -1.60 1.49 6.13
C ASP A 89 -0.39 1.12 6.98
N GLY A 90 -0.64 0.53 8.13
CA GLY A 90 0.39 0.20 9.11
C GLY A 90 0.62 1.32 10.14
N THR A 91 -0.44 1.95 10.63
CA THR A 91 -0.37 2.97 11.69
C THR A 91 0.33 2.44 12.95
N VAL A 92 0.13 1.16 13.28
CA VAL A 92 0.82 0.50 14.40
C VAL A 92 2.33 0.40 14.14
N GLU A 93 2.71 0.03 12.93
CA GLU A 93 4.10 -0.06 12.48
C GLU A 93 4.77 1.31 12.47
N PHE A 94 4.04 2.34 12.05
CA PHE A 94 4.48 3.72 12.09
C PHE A 94 4.80 4.16 13.54
N ILE A 95 3.88 3.95 14.48
CA ILE A 95 4.06 4.30 15.89
C ILE A 95 5.24 3.53 16.52
N LYS A 96 5.40 2.24 16.18
CA LYS A 96 6.49 1.40 16.70
C LYS A 96 7.86 1.66 16.06
N GLY A 97 7.94 2.48 15.01
CA GLY A 97 9.18 2.74 14.31
C GLY A 97 9.70 1.59 13.45
N ASN A 98 8.79 0.71 12.96
CA ASN A 98 9.19 -0.47 12.17
C ASN A 98 9.51 -0.16 10.71
N ASN A 99 9.23 1.04 10.23
CA ASN A 99 9.41 1.49 8.84
C ASN A 99 8.50 0.79 7.80
N GLU A 100 7.60 -0.09 8.24
CA GLU A 100 6.77 -0.96 7.40
C GLU A 100 5.35 -0.38 7.22
N PHE A 101 5.25 0.84 6.77
CA PHE A 101 3.99 1.52 6.47
C PHE A 101 3.93 1.93 5.00
N THR A 102 2.71 2.04 4.46
CA THR A 102 2.49 2.27 3.03
C THR A 102 1.38 3.29 2.79
N VAL A 103 1.42 3.90 1.60
CA VAL A 103 0.31 4.68 1.02
C VAL A 103 -0.31 3.83 -0.09
N ASN A 104 -1.59 3.54 0.00
CA ASN A 104 -2.30 2.73 -0.96
C ASN A 104 -3.35 3.55 -1.70
N ILE A 105 -3.27 3.63 -3.03
CA ILE A 105 -4.25 4.34 -3.86
C ILE A 105 -4.60 3.49 -5.05
N ALA A 106 -5.90 3.26 -5.29
CA ALA A 106 -6.40 2.54 -6.44
C ALA A 106 -7.45 3.35 -7.21
N LEU A 107 -7.46 3.18 -8.53
CA LEU A 107 -8.55 3.61 -9.39
C LEU A 107 -9.51 2.45 -9.58
N MET A 108 -10.74 2.64 -9.17
CA MET A 108 -11.81 1.66 -9.30
C MET A 108 -12.78 2.07 -10.40
N GLU A 109 -13.15 1.15 -11.28
CA GLU A 109 -14.20 1.31 -12.29
C GLU A 109 -15.17 0.14 -12.18
N ASN A 110 -16.45 0.43 -11.94
CA ASN A 110 -17.48 -0.59 -11.72
C ASN A 110 -17.08 -1.67 -10.70
N ASN A 111 -16.50 -1.24 -9.58
CA ASN A 111 -15.97 -2.08 -8.50
C ASN A 111 -14.80 -3.01 -8.92
N VAL A 112 -14.19 -2.76 -10.06
CA VAL A 112 -12.98 -3.47 -10.52
C VAL A 112 -11.78 -2.53 -10.40
N CYS A 113 -10.68 -3.01 -9.84
CA CYS A 113 -9.44 -2.25 -9.78
C CYS A 113 -8.81 -2.16 -11.18
N MET A 114 -8.73 -0.94 -11.70
CA MET A 114 -8.15 -0.65 -13.01
C MET A 114 -6.65 -0.38 -12.94
N GLY A 115 -6.19 0.10 -11.80
CA GLY A 115 -4.79 0.31 -11.53
C GLY A 115 -4.59 0.84 -10.12
N ALA A 116 -3.43 0.57 -9.57
CA ALA A 116 -3.10 0.94 -8.20
C ALA A 116 -1.63 1.30 -8.05
N VAL A 117 -1.33 2.07 -7.01
CA VAL A 117 0.00 2.23 -6.47
C VAL A 117 0.02 1.81 -5.00
N ILE A 118 1.13 1.20 -4.58
CA ILE A 118 1.51 1.04 -3.19
C ILE A 118 2.87 1.69 -3.04
N TYR A 119 2.93 2.75 -2.26
CA TYR A 119 4.16 3.48 -2.01
C TYR A 119 4.67 3.19 -0.60
N VAL A 120 5.94 2.83 -0.49
CA VAL A 120 6.64 2.56 0.78
C VAL A 120 7.61 3.71 1.02
N PRO A 121 7.18 4.80 1.67
CA PRO A 121 7.93 6.06 1.67
C PRO A 121 9.27 5.97 2.38
N TYR A 122 9.38 5.15 3.43
CA TYR A 122 10.64 4.97 4.15
C TYR A 122 11.71 4.28 3.28
N PHE A 123 11.31 3.29 2.48
CA PHE A 123 12.21 2.56 1.59
C PHE A 123 12.30 3.17 0.19
N GLU A 124 11.62 4.28 -0.06
CA GLU A 124 11.59 4.98 -1.36
C GLU A 124 11.20 4.04 -2.52
N LYS A 125 10.29 3.10 -2.26
CA LYS A 125 9.83 2.10 -3.23
C LYS A 125 8.39 2.36 -3.64
N MET A 126 8.16 2.37 -4.95
CA MET A 126 6.83 2.49 -5.53
C MET A 126 6.51 1.23 -6.32
N TYR A 127 5.38 0.62 -6.02
CA TYR A 127 4.80 -0.47 -6.79
C TYR A 127 3.59 0.05 -7.54
N VAL A 128 3.50 -0.30 -8.82
CA VAL A 128 2.38 0.09 -9.69
C VAL A 128 1.86 -1.14 -10.39
N ALA A 129 0.55 -1.27 -10.46
CA ALA A 129 -0.09 -2.29 -11.27
C ALA A 129 -1.23 -1.68 -12.08
N GLY A 130 -1.41 -2.17 -13.29
CA GLY A 130 -2.56 -1.86 -14.12
C GLY A 130 -3.18 -3.14 -14.64
N ARG A 131 -4.52 -3.17 -14.71
CA ARG A 131 -5.28 -4.37 -15.07
C ARG A 131 -4.76 -5.09 -16.32
N ASP A 132 -4.39 -4.32 -17.35
CA ASP A 132 -3.94 -4.87 -18.63
C ASP A 132 -2.46 -4.52 -18.92
N SER A 133 -1.74 -3.97 -17.95
CA SER A 133 -0.38 -3.45 -18.13
C SER A 133 0.66 -4.22 -17.34
N GLY A 134 0.26 -5.16 -16.49
CA GLY A 134 1.17 -5.86 -15.57
C GLY A 134 1.47 -5.08 -14.31
N SER A 135 2.45 -5.58 -13.56
CA SER A 135 2.90 -5.02 -12.29
C SER A 135 4.38 -4.66 -12.37
N TYR A 136 4.74 -3.57 -11.70
CA TYR A 136 6.07 -2.99 -11.79
C TYR A 136 6.52 -2.43 -10.46
N VAL A 137 7.83 -2.38 -10.24
CA VAL A 137 8.46 -1.72 -9.10
C VAL A 137 9.52 -0.71 -9.55
N LYS A 138 9.60 0.40 -8.83
CA LYS A 138 10.65 1.40 -8.98
C LYS A 138 11.18 1.79 -7.61
N GLU A 139 12.51 1.87 -7.50
CA GLU A 139 13.22 2.29 -6.29
C GLU A 139 13.72 3.73 -6.46
N HIS A 140 14.17 4.32 -5.36
CA HIS A 140 14.70 5.69 -5.31
C HIS A 140 13.65 6.75 -5.66
N ILE A 141 12.40 6.50 -5.30
CA ILE A 141 11.33 7.49 -5.36
C ILE A 141 11.26 8.19 -3.99
N ALA A 142 12.04 9.24 -3.84
CA ALA A 142 12.08 10.01 -2.60
C ALA A 142 10.73 10.69 -2.33
N PRO A 143 10.28 10.74 -1.05
CA PRO A 143 9.11 11.52 -0.65
C PRO A 143 9.30 13.01 -0.99
N ASP A 144 8.38 13.59 -1.75
CA ASP A 144 8.44 14.99 -2.20
C ASP A 144 7.06 15.65 -2.16
N ALA A 145 6.91 16.68 -1.33
CA ALA A 145 5.67 17.43 -1.19
C ALA A 145 5.30 18.25 -2.45
N ALA A 146 6.26 18.50 -3.31
CA ALA A 146 6.07 19.22 -4.57
C ALA A 146 6.06 18.30 -5.81
N ALA A 147 6.00 16.98 -5.62
CA ALA A 147 6.05 16.00 -6.72
C ALA A 147 5.04 16.31 -7.83
N GLU A 148 5.54 16.42 -9.05
CA GLU A 148 4.78 16.66 -10.29
C GLU A 148 5.39 15.86 -11.44
N TYR A 149 5.54 14.53 -11.22
CA TYR A 149 6.06 13.64 -12.26
C TYR A 149 5.10 13.58 -13.43
N THR A 150 5.65 13.73 -14.64
CA THR A 150 4.93 13.52 -15.90
C THR A 150 4.79 12.02 -16.19
N TYR A 151 3.92 11.67 -17.14
CA TYR A 151 3.75 10.27 -17.57
C TYR A 151 5.08 9.65 -18.00
N ASP A 152 5.87 10.34 -18.81
CA ASP A 152 7.15 9.84 -19.34
C ASP A 152 8.17 9.60 -18.22
N GLN A 153 8.23 10.49 -17.23
CA GLN A 153 9.09 10.30 -16.05
C GLN A 153 8.67 9.09 -15.20
N ILE A 154 7.35 8.89 -15.10
CA ILE A 154 6.81 7.76 -14.34
C ILE A 154 7.15 6.46 -15.04
N VAL A 155 6.89 6.30 -16.33
CA VAL A 155 7.05 5.02 -17.04
C VAL A 155 8.49 4.63 -17.35
N THR A 156 9.44 5.52 -17.12
CA THR A 156 10.87 5.25 -17.37
C THR A 156 11.51 4.55 -16.17
N GLY A 157 12.31 3.52 -16.43
CA GLY A 157 13.16 2.85 -15.43
C GLY A 157 12.43 1.94 -14.45
N TRP A 158 11.27 1.44 -14.81
CA TRP A 158 10.55 0.43 -14.04
C TRP A 158 11.10 -0.98 -14.29
N ARG A 159 11.07 -1.79 -13.24
CA ARG A 159 11.31 -3.23 -13.37
C ARG A 159 9.97 -3.95 -13.30
N GLN A 160 9.71 -4.79 -14.30
CA GLN A 160 8.51 -5.62 -14.32
C GLN A 160 8.59 -6.71 -13.25
N LEU A 161 7.45 -7.04 -12.67
CA LEU A 161 7.32 -8.11 -11.68
C LEU A 161 6.71 -9.37 -12.35
N PRO A 162 7.11 -10.59 -11.90
CA PRO A 162 8.14 -10.87 -10.89
C PRO A 162 9.55 -10.48 -11.37
N LEU A 163 10.44 -10.15 -10.45
CA LEU A 163 11.81 -9.71 -10.81
C LEU A 163 12.71 -10.83 -11.30
N GLU A 164 12.43 -12.06 -10.91
CA GLU A 164 13.23 -13.25 -11.26
C GLU A 164 12.29 -14.32 -11.80
N GLU A 165 12.48 -14.68 -13.06
CA GLU A 165 11.90 -15.89 -13.61
C GLU A 165 12.76 -17.10 -13.16
N GLY A 166 12.14 -18.07 -12.47
CA GLY A 166 12.72 -19.40 -12.31
C GLY A 166 13.65 -19.61 -11.12
N THR A 167 13.71 -18.73 -10.14
CA THR A 167 14.27 -19.11 -8.83
C THR A 167 13.25 -20.00 -8.11
N GLU A 168 13.36 -21.30 -8.31
CA GLU A 168 12.70 -22.26 -7.42
C GLU A 168 13.24 -22.00 -6.01
N HIS A 169 12.44 -21.36 -5.16
CA HIS A 169 12.74 -21.31 -3.75
C HIS A 169 12.52 -22.72 -3.19
N PRO A 170 13.58 -23.40 -2.72
CA PRO A 170 13.48 -24.76 -2.23
C PRO A 170 12.58 -24.86 -0.97
N ARG A 171 12.18 -23.72 -0.39
CA ARG A 171 11.40 -23.64 0.84
C ARG A 171 10.12 -22.84 0.62
N LEU A 172 9.04 -23.33 1.19
CA LEU A 172 7.80 -22.58 1.26
C LEU A 172 8.00 -21.35 2.15
N ARG A 173 7.65 -20.16 1.64
CA ARG A 173 7.69 -18.90 2.40
C ARG A 173 6.27 -18.41 2.64
N VAL A 174 5.97 -18.08 3.89
CA VAL A 174 4.66 -17.57 4.29
C VAL A 174 4.82 -16.20 4.94
N ALA A 175 4.20 -15.18 4.33
CA ALA A 175 4.14 -13.85 4.93
C ALA A 175 2.98 -13.78 5.93
N VAL A 176 3.27 -13.30 7.11
CA VAL A 176 2.28 -13.09 8.18
C VAL A 176 2.35 -11.67 8.71
N SER A 177 1.23 -11.21 9.29
CA SER A 177 1.21 -9.91 9.95
C SER A 177 2.11 -9.91 11.18
N ARG A 178 2.97 -8.90 11.32
CA ARG A 178 3.79 -8.71 12.52
C ARG A 178 2.94 -8.33 13.73
N SER A 179 1.96 -7.48 13.55
CA SER A 179 1.20 -6.84 14.64
C SER A 179 -0.19 -7.43 14.86
N HIS A 180 -0.70 -8.22 13.90
CA HIS A 180 -2.06 -8.75 13.94
C HIS A 180 -2.04 -10.27 13.65
N GLN A 181 -1.59 -11.04 14.62
CA GLN A 181 -1.66 -12.50 14.57
C GLN A 181 -2.84 -12.98 15.41
N THR A 182 -3.61 -13.94 14.89
CA THR A 182 -4.71 -14.57 15.59
C THR A 182 -4.37 -16.03 15.92
N PRO A 183 -5.08 -16.66 16.88
CA PRO A 183 -4.92 -18.10 17.16
C PRO A 183 -5.12 -18.96 15.91
N GLU A 184 -6.07 -18.61 15.05
CA GLU A 184 -6.36 -19.32 13.80
C GLU A 184 -5.18 -19.24 12.83
N THR A 185 -4.51 -18.08 12.75
CA THR A 185 -3.29 -17.92 11.95
C THR A 185 -2.18 -18.83 12.48
N ALA A 186 -1.98 -18.87 13.79
CA ALA A 186 -0.98 -19.73 14.42
C ALA A 186 -1.27 -21.23 14.17
N GLU A 187 -2.52 -21.65 14.27
CA GLU A 187 -2.95 -23.03 13.99
C GLU A 187 -2.72 -23.38 12.51
N HIS A 188 -3.04 -22.47 11.60
CA HIS A 188 -2.80 -22.68 10.16
C HIS A 188 -1.30 -22.85 9.86
N ILE A 189 -0.45 -22.02 10.45
CA ILE A 189 1.00 -22.11 10.32
C ILE A 189 1.51 -23.44 10.88
N ALA A 190 0.98 -23.90 12.02
CA ALA A 190 1.37 -25.19 12.60
C ALA A 190 1.07 -26.36 11.64
N ARG A 191 -0.11 -26.35 11.03
CA ARG A 191 -0.47 -27.36 10.00
C ARG A 191 0.43 -27.30 8.77
N LEU A 192 0.80 -26.10 8.32
CA LEU A 192 1.74 -25.94 7.20
C LEU A 192 3.14 -26.48 7.54
N ARG A 193 3.60 -26.30 8.78
CA ARG A 193 4.90 -26.84 9.24
C ARG A 193 4.93 -28.37 9.31
N GLU A 194 3.81 -29.02 9.57
CA GLU A 194 3.72 -30.49 9.52
C GLU A 194 3.97 -31.01 8.11
N ALA A 195 3.43 -30.32 7.08
CA ALA A 195 3.62 -30.68 5.68
C ALA A 195 4.94 -30.17 5.09
N HIS A 196 5.46 -29.04 5.61
CA HIS A 196 6.66 -28.36 5.16
C HIS A 196 7.57 -28.02 6.36
N PRO A 197 8.38 -28.94 6.87
CA PRO A 197 9.19 -28.76 8.08
C PRO A 197 10.20 -27.61 7.99
N ASP A 198 10.63 -27.27 6.77
CA ASP A 198 11.56 -26.20 6.44
C ASP A 198 10.89 -24.87 6.07
N LEU A 199 9.59 -24.72 6.38
CA LEU A 199 8.81 -23.52 6.16
C LEU A 199 9.51 -22.27 6.74
N GLU A 200 9.70 -21.25 5.91
CA GLU A 200 10.19 -19.94 6.30
C GLU A 200 9.02 -18.98 6.57
N ILE A 201 9.00 -18.36 7.74
CA ILE A 201 8.01 -17.33 8.10
C ILE A 201 8.64 -15.96 7.91
N VAL A 202 7.96 -15.09 7.15
CA VAL A 202 8.32 -13.69 6.95
C VAL A 202 7.29 -12.83 7.67
N GLU A 203 7.71 -12.19 8.76
CA GLU A 203 6.86 -11.27 9.52
C GLU A 203 7.03 -9.85 9.00
N GLN A 204 5.94 -9.27 8.50
CA GLN A 204 5.92 -7.88 8.06
C GLN A 204 4.60 -7.21 8.38
N GLY A 205 4.63 -5.86 8.52
CA GLY A 205 3.46 -5.03 8.72
C GLY A 205 2.81 -4.58 7.42
N SER A 206 1.67 -3.92 7.53
CA SER A 206 0.90 -3.27 6.46
C SER A 206 0.69 -4.12 5.19
N SER A 207 0.30 -3.50 4.11
CA SER A 207 0.26 -4.12 2.78
C SER A 207 1.67 -4.46 2.24
N TYR A 208 2.72 -3.93 2.87
CA TYR A 208 4.11 -4.25 2.53
C TYR A 208 4.42 -5.76 2.64
N LYS A 209 3.73 -6.50 3.53
CA LYS A 209 3.88 -7.97 3.62
C LYS A 209 3.53 -8.70 2.32
N PHE A 210 2.54 -8.23 1.58
CA PHE A 210 2.19 -8.82 0.28
C PHE A 210 3.29 -8.56 -0.75
N LEU A 211 3.91 -7.37 -0.69
CA LEU A 211 4.96 -6.96 -1.61
C LEU A 211 6.27 -7.70 -1.37
N SER A 212 6.49 -8.24 -0.18
CA SER A 212 7.69 -9.01 0.15
C SER A 212 7.79 -10.34 -0.59
N LEU A 213 6.67 -10.88 -1.06
CA LEU A 213 6.60 -12.16 -1.76
C LEU A 213 6.54 -12.02 -3.29
N ILE A 214 6.14 -10.89 -3.83
CA ILE A 214 5.99 -10.72 -5.29
C ILE A 214 7.32 -10.60 -6.05
N HIS A 215 8.44 -10.54 -5.33
CA HIS A 215 9.78 -10.65 -5.93
C HIS A 215 10.19 -12.08 -6.22
N ILE A 216 9.44 -13.07 -5.72
CA ILE A 216 9.81 -14.45 -5.64
C ILE A 216 8.71 -15.27 -6.31
N SER A 217 8.80 -15.51 -7.60
CA SER A 217 7.94 -16.40 -8.39
C SER A 217 6.41 -16.23 -8.23
N GLU A 218 5.65 -16.79 -9.17
CA GLU A 218 4.19 -16.78 -9.15
C GLU A 218 3.65 -17.32 -7.82
N PRO A 219 2.59 -16.71 -7.25
CA PRO A 219 1.92 -17.28 -6.11
C PRO A 219 1.41 -18.66 -6.50
N THR A 220 1.97 -19.68 -5.91
CA THR A 220 1.39 -21.02 -5.99
C THR A 220 -0.05 -20.90 -5.50
N ARG A 221 -1.01 -21.03 -6.38
CA ARG A 221 -2.43 -21.13 -6.00
C ARG A 221 -2.53 -22.38 -5.14
N LEU A 222 -2.54 -22.21 -3.83
CA LEU A 222 -3.05 -23.23 -2.94
C LEU A 222 -4.50 -23.42 -3.36
N GLY A 223 -4.76 -24.54 -4.04
CA GLY A 223 -6.10 -24.90 -4.46
C GLY A 223 -7.01 -24.90 -3.24
N MET A 224 -7.97 -24.01 -3.25
CA MET A 224 -9.11 -24.11 -2.35
C MET A 224 -10.06 -25.15 -2.91
#